data_ed69ae3489d58732bac6b5a69c709d6e
#
_entry.id   ed69ae3489d58732bac6b5a69c709d6e
#
_cell.length_a   1.000
_cell.length_b   1.000
_cell.length_c   1.000
_cell.angle_alpha   90.00
_cell.angle_beta   90.00
_cell.angle_gamma   90.00
#
_symmetry.space_group_name_H-M   'P 1'
#
loop_
_entity.id
_entity.type
_entity.pdbx_description
1 polymer ?
#
loop_
_entity_poly.entity_id
_entity_poly.type
_entity_poly.pdbx_seq_one_letter_code
_entity_poly.pdbx_strand_id
1 'polypeptide(L)'
;MPDKSFLSWPFFDERHRALAAGIESWCAANLSSTHGADGGHGDLNAACRDLVRQLGRDGWLAHTAPDPGGTVPLDVRTLCLMRETLARHDALADFAFAMQGLGAGPISLFGNAEQRHWLARTRSGEAIAAFALTEQQSGSDVANIALTARRDGNSYVLDGEKTWISNGGIADLYIVFARTGEAPGAKGISAFIVSADIAGFSVAERLDVISPHPLARIAFDRVGVPASAMLGAPGEGFKIAMATLDVFRATVAAAALGFARRALDETLKRARGRRMFDGAL
;
A
#
# COMPACT_ATOMS: atom_id res chain seq x y z
N MET A 1 20.69 -11.68 -18.07
CA MET A 1 19.87 -10.47 -17.91
C MET A 1 18.40 -10.88 -18.02
N PRO A 2 17.48 -10.31 -17.26
CA PRO A 2 16.07 -10.59 -17.43
C PRO A 2 15.60 -10.07 -18.78
N ASP A 3 14.65 -10.79 -19.38
CA ASP A 3 13.98 -10.35 -20.59
C ASP A 3 13.18 -9.07 -20.30
N LYS A 4 13.49 -8.00 -21.01
CA LYS A 4 12.82 -6.69 -20.96
C LYS A 4 12.18 -6.33 -22.32
N SER A 5 12.06 -7.30 -23.24
CA SER A 5 11.51 -7.06 -24.59
C SER A 5 10.09 -6.50 -24.57
N PHE A 6 9.31 -6.80 -23.51
CA PHE A 6 7.96 -6.27 -23.32
C PHE A 6 7.91 -4.73 -23.26
N LEU A 7 9.01 -4.06 -22.86
CA LEU A 7 9.08 -2.59 -22.84
C LEU A 7 9.03 -1.96 -24.23
N SER A 8 9.27 -2.76 -25.30
CA SER A 8 9.10 -2.33 -26.70
C SER A 8 7.64 -2.41 -27.19
N TRP A 9 6.74 -3.01 -26.41
CA TRP A 9 5.34 -3.12 -26.80
C TRP A 9 4.66 -1.74 -26.82
N PRO A 10 3.61 -1.55 -27.63
CA PRO A 10 2.92 -0.25 -27.77
C PRO A 10 2.22 0.24 -26.49
N PHE A 11 2.16 -0.59 -25.46
CA PHE A 11 1.70 -0.22 -24.12
C PHE A 11 2.62 0.78 -23.40
N PHE A 12 3.92 0.79 -23.75
CA PHE A 12 4.92 1.57 -23.07
C PHE A 12 5.51 2.64 -23.99
N ASP A 13 5.47 3.87 -23.53
CA ASP A 13 6.13 5.01 -24.18
C ASP A 13 7.53 5.24 -23.59
N GLU A 14 8.22 6.30 -24.06
CA GLU A 14 9.59 6.60 -23.64
C GLU A 14 9.70 6.87 -22.13
N ARG A 15 8.71 7.54 -21.53
CA ARG A 15 8.72 7.83 -20.09
C ARG A 15 8.70 6.54 -19.25
N HIS A 16 7.98 5.49 -19.71
CA HIS A 16 7.94 4.20 -19.02
C HIS A 16 9.27 3.46 -19.14
N ARG A 17 9.94 3.54 -20.29
CA ARG A 17 11.28 2.96 -20.50
C ARG A 17 12.31 3.65 -19.61
N ALA A 18 12.28 4.98 -19.57
CA ALA A 18 13.15 5.77 -18.69
C ALA A 18 12.90 5.47 -17.21
N LEU A 19 11.62 5.38 -16.80
CA LEU A 19 11.24 4.99 -15.45
C LEU A 19 11.79 3.61 -15.08
N ALA A 20 11.59 2.60 -15.94
CA ALA A 20 12.05 1.24 -15.71
C ALA A 20 13.57 1.15 -15.57
N ALA A 21 14.31 1.93 -16.36
CA ALA A 21 15.77 2.03 -16.23
C ALA A 21 16.19 2.74 -14.94
N GLY A 22 15.51 3.83 -14.58
CA GLY A 22 15.79 4.60 -13.38
C GLY A 22 15.58 3.81 -12.10
N ILE A 23 14.41 3.16 -11.96
CA ILE A 23 14.12 2.36 -10.76
C ILE A 23 15.03 1.13 -10.65
N GLU A 24 15.38 0.47 -11.76
CA GLU A 24 16.34 -0.63 -11.74
C GLU A 24 17.70 -0.19 -11.20
N SER A 25 18.20 0.95 -11.69
CA SER A 25 19.49 1.52 -11.24
C SER A 25 19.44 1.92 -9.77
N TRP A 26 18.33 2.52 -9.34
CA TRP A 26 18.11 2.90 -7.95
C TRP A 26 18.07 1.68 -7.03
N CYS A 27 17.33 0.63 -7.39
CA CYS A 27 17.26 -0.61 -6.61
C CYS A 27 18.65 -1.24 -6.47
N ALA A 28 19.42 -1.33 -7.55
CA ALA A 28 20.77 -1.89 -7.53
C ALA A 28 21.73 -1.10 -6.62
N ALA A 29 21.55 0.21 -6.52
CA ALA A 29 22.40 1.08 -5.70
C ALA A 29 21.98 1.14 -4.22
N ASN A 30 20.69 1.00 -3.92
CA ASN A 30 20.12 1.32 -2.61
C ASN A 30 19.55 0.11 -1.86
N LEU A 31 19.12 -0.94 -2.56
CA LEU A 31 18.58 -2.14 -1.96
C LEU A 31 19.67 -3.21 -1.91
N SER A 32 20.40 -3.27 -0.80
CA SER A 32 21.34 -4.36 -0.57
C SER A 32 20.59 -5.66 -0.30
N SER A 33 21.09 -6.78 -0.83
CA SER A 33 20.50 -8.13 -0.69
C SER A 33 20.51 -8.68 0.76
N THR A 34 20.65 -7.83 1.76
CA THR A 34 20.94 -8.18 3.15
C THR A 34 19.72 -8.29 4.06
N HIS A 35 18.53 -7.88 3.62
CA HIS A 35 17.34 -7.97 4.48
C HIS A 35 16.76 -9.39 4.63
N GLY A 36 17.42 -10.43 4.10
CA GLY A 36 16.92 -11.80 4.15
C GLY A 36 17.96 -12.90 4.44
N ALA A 37 19.26 -12.58 4.53
CA ALA A 37 20.27 -13.62 4.60
C ALA A 37 20.58 -14.13 6.04
N ASP A 38 20.34 -13.35 7.07
CA ASP A 38 20.84 -13.67 8.41
C ASP A 38 19.76 -13.97 9.45
N GLY A 39 18.46 -14.09 9.11
CA GLY A 39 17.42 -14.39 10.10
C GLY A 39 17.40 -13.43 11.31
N GLY A 40 18.10 -12.31 11.22
CA GLY A 40 18.16 -11.29 12.26
C GLY A 40 16.82 -10.58 12.33
N HIS A 41 16.15 -10.69 13.47
CA HIS A 41 14.94 -9.96 13.82
C HIS A 41 15.28 -8.47 14.07
N GLY A 42 15.81 -7.77 13.05
CA GLY A 42 15.85 -6.32 13.06
C GLY A 42 14.42 -5.76 13.21
N ASP A 43 14.30 -4.55 13.72
CA ASP A 43 12.99 -3.89 13.82
C ASP A 43 12.37 -3.69 12.42
N LEU A 44 11.51 -4.63 12.03
CA LEU A 44 10.79 -4.66 10.76
C LEU A 44 10.02 -3.35 10.53
N ASN A 45 9.47 -2.78 11.59
CA ASN A 45 8.73 -1.53 11.52
C ASN A 45 9.67 -0.36 11.20
N ALA A 46 10.85 -0.31 11.82
CA ALA A 46 11.87 0.69 11.52
C ALA A 46 12.36 0.53 10.08
N ALA A 47 12.67 -0.68 9.63
CA ALA A 47 13.10 -0.95 8.26
C ALA A 47 12.06 -0.49 7.22
N CYS A 48 10.77 -0.77 7.47
CA CYS A 48 9.70 -0.32 6.59
C CYS A 48 9.57 1.22 6.56
N ARG A 49 9.65 1.88 7.72
CA ARG A 49 9.65 3.35 7.81
C ARG A 49 10.82 3.97 7.06
N ASP A 50 12.00 3.38 7.16
CA ASP A 50 13.20 3.87 6.48
C ASP A 50 13.08 3.72 4.96
N LEU A 51 12.54 2.60 4.48
CA LEU A 51 12.24 2.41 3.06
C LEU A 51 11.22 3.44 2.54
N VAL A 52 10.15 3.72 3.29
CA VAL A 52 9.18 4.76 2.90
C VAL A 52 9.85 6.13 2.80
N ARG A 53 10.66 6.51 3.80
CA ARG A 53 11.40 7.78 3.78
C ARG A 53 12.39 7.85 2.61
N GLN A 54 13.11 6.77 2.33
CA GLN A 54 14.07 6.71 1.23
C GLN A 54 13.37 6.82 -0.13
N LEU A 55 12.29 6.06 -0.35
CA LEU A 55 11.48 6.14 -1.57
C LEU A 55 10.87 7.53 -1.76
N GLY A 56 10.43 8.17 -0.68
CA GLY A 56 9.88 9.53 -0.71
C GLY A 56 10.94 10.57 -1.02
N ARG A 57 12.07 10.58 -0.31
CA ARG A 57 13.18 11.49 -0.52
C ARG A 57 13.72 11.43 -1.95
N ASP A 58 13.80 10.23 -2.53
CA ASP A 58 14.35 10.01 -3.86
C ASP A 58 13.26 10.13 -4.96
N GLY A 59 12.03 10.56 -4.59
CA GLY A 59 10.95 10.94 -5.50
C GLY A 59 10.08 9.78 -6.03
N TRP A 60 10.35 8.53 -5.66
CA TRP A 60 9.64 7.37 -6.19
C TRP A 60 8.18 7.29 -5.72
N LEU A 61 7.87 7.75 -4.50
CA LEU A 61 6.49 7.79 -4.00
C LEU A 61 5.60 8.81 -4.75
N ALA A 62 6.19 9.69 -5.57
CA ALA A 62 5.43 10.57 -6.45
C ALA A 62 4.50 9.82 -7.41
N HIS A 63 4.82 8.58 -7.73
CA HIS A 63 4.00 7.72 -8.60
C HIS A 63 2.81 7.08 -7.87
N THR A 64 2.83 6.99 -6.54
CA THR A 64 1.74 6.44 -5.73
C THR A 64 0.75 7.48 -5.25
N ALA A 65 1.19 8.72 -5.12
CA ALA A 65 0.38 9.87 -4.69
C ALA A 65 0.64 11.03 -5.66
N PRO A 66 -0.26 11.27 -6.63
CA PRO A 66 -0.10 12.37 -7.57
C PRO A 66 -0.05 13.71 -6.84
N ASP A 67 0.44 14.75 -7.53
CA ASP A 67 0.54 16.10 -6.99
C ASP A 67 -0.80 16.51 -6.32
N PRO A 68 -0.77 17.11 -5.13
CA PRO A 68 -1.96 17.65 -4.47
C PRO A 68 -2.81 18.59 -5.35
N GLY A 69 -2.20 19.26 -6.33
CA GLY A 69 -2.91 20.02 -7.39
C GLY A 69 -3.78 19.18 -8.32
N GLY A 70 -3.58 17.89 -8.36
CA GLY A 70 -4.56 16.87 -8.72
C GLY A 70 -4.99 16.75 -10.17
N THR A 71 -4.16 17.06 -11.15
CA THR A 71 -4.52 16.93 -12.58
C THR A 71 -4.00 15.65 -13.23
N VAL A 72 -3.05 14.95 -12.61
CA VAL A 72 -2.44 13.75 -13.19
C VAL A 72 -3.03 12.50 -12.55
N PRO A 73 -3.76 11.64 -13.29
CA PRO A 73 -4.27 10.39 -12.77
C PRO A 73 -3.13 9.41 -12.46
N LEU A 74 -3.40 8.46 -11.56
CA LEU A 74 -2.50 7.33 -11.31
C LEU A 74 -2.32 6.51 -12.60
N ASP A 75 -1.08 6.36 -13.06
CA ASP A 75 -0.77 5.52 -14.22
C ASP A 75 -0.46 4.10 -13.76
N VAL A 76 -1.41 3.18 -13.99
CA VAL A 76 -1.29 1.77 -13.59
C VAL A 76 -0.07 1.08 -14.21
N ARG A 77 0.34 1.49 -15.43
CA ARG A 77 1.54 0.93 -16.09
C ARG A 77 2.82 1.31 -15.33
N THR A 78 2.90 2.58 -14.94
CA THR A 78 3.96 3.09 -14.07
C THR A 78 4.01 2.30 -12.75
N LEU A 79 2.87 2.14 -12.07
CA LEU A 79 2.79 1.38 -10.82
C LEU A 79 3.21 -0.09 -11.02
N CYS A 80 2.82 -0.73 -12.12
CA CYS A 80 3.21 -2.10 -12.43
C CYS A 80 4.72 -2.23 -12.63
N LEU A 81 5.34 -1.34 -13.43
CA LEU A 81 6.79 -1.35 -13.65
C LEU A 81 7.58 -1.14 -12.36
N MET A 82 7.14 -0.20 -11.52
CA MET A 82 7.73 0.05 -10.21
C MET A 82 7.67 -1.19 -9.34
N ARG A 83 6.48 -1.79 -9.18
CA ARG A 83 6.26 -2.94 -8.30
C ARG A 83 6.97 -4.20 -8.79
N GLU A 84 6.96 -4.49 -10.10
CA GLU A 84 7.71 -5.62 -10.65
C GLU A 84 9.22 -5.49 -10.34
N THR A 85 9.76 -4.28 -10.49
CA THR A 85 11.19 -4.03 -10.25
C THR A 85 11.51 -4.11 -8.75
N LEU A 86 10.77 -3.38 -7.90
CA LEU A 86 10.99 -3.40 -6.45
C LEU A 86 10.88 -4.81 -5.87
N ALA A 87 9.81 -5.55 -6.21
CA ALA A 87 9.59 -6.92 -5.75
C ALA A 87 10.71 -7.89 -6.14
N ARG A 88 11.32 -7.69 -7.32
CA ARG A 88 12.46 -8.49 -7.75
C ARG A 88 13.71 -8.24 -6.91
N HIS A 89 13.92 -7.01 -6.44
CA HIS A 89 15.08 -6.63 -5.64
C HIS A 89 14.85 -6.86 -4.15
N ASP A 90 13.74 -6.37 -3.60
CA ASP A 90 13.42 -6.45 -2.17
C ASP A 90 11.89 -6.43 -1.94
N ALA A 91 11.37 -7.44 -1.26
CA ALA A 91 9.96 -7.61 -1.02
C ALA A 91 9.37 -6.53 -0.09
N LEU A 92 10.16 -6.08 0.92
CA LEU A 92 9.72 -5.05 1.85
C LEU A 92 9.70 -3.67 1.19
N ALA A 93 10.61 -3.41 0.25
CA ALA A 93 10.60 -2.18 -0.55
C ALA A 93 9.37 -2.12 -1.49
N ASP A 94 8.98 -3.23 -2.14
CA ASP A 94 7.71 -3.31 -2.88
C ASP A 94 6.52 -3.07 -1.96
N PHE A 95 6.51 -3.71 -0.79
CA PHE A 95 5.45 -3.53 0.21
C PHE A 95 5.34 -2.05 0.63
N ALA A 96 6.46 -1.41 1.01
CA ALA A 96 6.50 -0.02 1.42
C ALA A 96 5.92 0.90 0.33
N PHE A 97 6.33 0.71 -0.92
CA PHE A 97 5.82 1.46 -2.07
C PHE A 97 4.31 1.22 -2.31
N ALA A 98 3.91 -0.05 -2.35
CA ALA A 98 2.54 -0.44 -2.67
C ALA A 98 1.54 0.04 -1.63
N MET A 99 1.89 -0.04 -0.34
CA MET A 99 0.99 0.34 0.75
C MET A 99 0.83 1.86 0.87
N GLN A 100 1.87 2.64 0.53
CA GLN A 100 1.70 4.10 0.39
C GLN A 100 0.67 4.43 -0.69
N GLY A 101 0.75 3.76 -1.84
CA GLY A 101 -0.20 3.94 -2.92
C GLY A 101 -1.62 3.53 -2.55
N LEU A 102 -1.79 2.35 -1.95
CA LEU A 102 -3.09 1.84 -1.55
C LEU A 102 -3.74 2.71 -0.47
N GLY A 103 -2.96 3.13 0.53
CA GLY A 103 -3.45 3.99 1.61
C GLY A 103 -3.77 5.42 1.15
N ALA A 104 -2.96 6.01 0.28
CA ALA A 104 -3.20 7.35 -0.27
C ALA A 104 -4.22 7.37 -1.43
N GLY A 105 -4.48 6.22 -2.06
CA GLY A 105 -5.35 6.07 -3.23
C GLY A 105 -6.74 6.68 -3.07
N PRO A 106 -7.49 6.42 -1.99
CA PRO A 106 -8.79 7.03 -1.77
C PRO A 106 -8.75 8.55 -1.75
N ILE A 107 -7.72 9.15 -1.16
CA ILE A 107 -7.54 10.62 -1.14
C ILE A 107 -7.21 11.13 -2.54
N SER A 108 -6.36 10.41 -3.28
CA SER A 108 -6.00 10.76 -4.66
C SER A 108 -7.21 10.80 -5.58
N LEU A 109 -8.14 9.85 -5.41
CA LEU A 109 -9.30 9.68 -6.28
C LEU A 109 -10.52 10.52 -5.87
N PHE A 110 -10.73 10.72 -4.55
CA PHE A 110 -11.97 11.29 -4.00
C PHE A 110 -11.75 12.43 -3.00
N GLY A 111 -10.51 12.71 -2.60
CA GLY A 111 -10.22 13.76 -1.63
C GLY A 111 -10.49 15.15 -2.17
N ASN A 112 -11.06 16.01 -1.33
CA ASN A 112 -11.20 17.44 -1.61
C ASN A 112 -9.87 18.18 -1.43
N ALA A 113 -9.83 19.47 -1.74
CA ALA A 113 -8.61 20.27 -1.68
C ALA A 113 -7.95 20.28 -0.29
N GLU A 114 -8.76 20.34 0.77
CA GLU A 114 -8.27 20.33 2.15
C GLU A 114 -7.67 18.97 2.53
N GLN A 115 -8.33 17.87 2.17
CA GLN A 115 -7.87 16.51 2.46
C GLN A 115 -6.58 16.12 1.69
N ARG A 116 -6.34 16.74 0.55
CA ARG A 116 -5.18 16.47 -0.30
C ARG A 116 -3.83 16.88 0.32
N HIS A 117 -3.81 17.62 1.44
CA HIS A 117 -2.55 17.88 2.14
C HIS A 117 -1.83 16.59 2.57
N TRP A 118 -2.58 15.51 2.84
CA TRP A 118 -2.02 14.20 3.14
C TRP A 118 -1.23 13.62 1.98
N LEU A 119 -1.60 13.93 0.72
CA LEU A 119 -0.87 13.45 -0.46
C LEU A 119 0.56 14.00 -0.50
N ALA A 120 0.77 15.27 -0.11
CA ALA A 120 2.10 15.85 -0.04
C ALA A 120 2.97 15.09 0.97
N ARG A 121 2.44 14.80 2.15
CA ARG A 121 3.15 14.09 3.24
C ARG A 121 3.41 12.62 2.91
N THR A 122 2.46 11.92 2.29
CA THR A 122 2.66 10.52 1.85
C THR A 122 3.63 10.43 0.68
N ARG A 123 3.60 11.40 -0.23
CA ARG A 123 4.50 11.50 -1.38
C ARG A 123 5.96 11.77 -0.98
N SER A 124 6.19 12.59 0.04
CA SER A 124 7.52 12.86 0.57
C SER A 124 8.07 11.74 1.47
N GLY A 125 7.23 10.76 1.84
CA GLY A 125 7.58 9.74 2.82
C GLY A 125 7.57 10.23 4.27
N GLU A 126 7.06 11.45 4.53
CA GLU A 126 6.89 11.99 5.88
C GLU A 126 5.78 11.28 6.65
N ALA A 127 4.68 10.94 5.96
CA ALA A 127 3.57 10.20 6.55
C ALA A 127 3.38 8.84 5.88
N ILE A 128 3.08 7.84 6.68
CA ILE A 128 2.75 6.48 6.25
C ILE A 128 1.24 6.32 6.25
N ALA A 129 0.70 5.81 5.14
CA ALA A 129 -0.72 5.57 4.97
C ALA A 129 -1.09 4.09 5.12
N ALA A 130 -2.32 3.84 5.59
CA ALA A 130 -2.91 2.51 5.67
C ALA A 130 -4.35 2.50 5.14
N PHE A 131 -4.75 1.35 4.57
CA PHE A 131 -6.09 1.11 4.03
C PHE A 131 -6.83 0.12 4.93
N ALA A 132 -7.76 0.60 5.74
CA ALA A 132 -8.42 -0.14 6.80
C ALA A 132 -9.84 -0.57 6.38
N LEU A 133 -9.93 -1.63 5.56
CA LEU A 133 -11.18 -2.13 5.00
C LEU A 133 -11.65 -3.42 5.69
N THR A 134 -10.76 -4.41 5.78
CA THR A 134 -11.06 -5.80 6.17
C THR A 134 -11.40 -5.94 7.64
N GLU A 135 -12.38 -6.79 7.93
CA GLU A 135 -12.75 -7.24 9.28
C GLU A 135 -12.66 -8.76 9.38
N GLN A 136 -12.68 -9.29 10.60
CA GLN A 136 -12.54 -10.73 10.82
C GLN A 136 -13.61 -11.56 10.09
N GLN A 137 -14.83 -11.05 10.02
CA GLN A 137 -15.96 -11.71 9.36
C GLN A 137 -16.26 -11.18 7.94
N SER A 138 -15.51 -10.16 7.49
CA SER A 138 -15.78 -9.46 6.23
C SER A 138 -14.48 -9.10 5.51
N GLY A 139 -13.93 -10.05 4.78
CA GLY A 139 -12.77 -9.85 3.89
C GLY A 139 -13.22 -9.74 2.43
N SER A 140 -13.64 -10.83 1.81
CA SER A 140 -14.15 -10.82 0.44
C SER A 140 -15.52 -10.18 0.32
N ASP A 141 -16.36 -10.34 1.33
CA ASP A 141 -17.70 -9.74 1.39
C ASP A 141 -17.67 -8.37 2.09
N VAL A 142 -17.03 -7.42 1.43
CA VAL A 142 -16.83 -6.04 1.93
C VAL A 142 -18.15 -5.32 2.21
N ALA A 143 -19.24 -5.68 1.52
CA ALA A 143 -20.54 -5.06 1.74
C ALA A 143 -21.11 -5.31 3.16
N ASN A 144 -20.57 -6.30 3.87
CA ASN A 144 -21.03 -6.71 5.20
C ASN A 144 -20.06 -6.33 6.35
N ILE A 145 -19.21 -5.32 6.17
CA ILE A 145 -18.42 -4.77 7.28
C ILE A 145 -19.34 -4.31 8.42
N ALA A 146 -18.86 -4.46 9.66
CA ALA A 146 -19.63 -4.21 10.87
C ALA A 146 -19.19 -2.97 11.65
N LEU A 147 -17.92 -2.51 11.50
CA LEU A 147 -17.46 -1.29 12.16
C LEU A 147 -18.40 -0.13 11.85
N THR A 148 -18.90 0.52 12.87
CA THR A 148 -19.92 1.58 12.74
C THR A 148 -19.28 2.98 12.79
N ALA A 149 -19.92 3.94 12.11
CA ALA A 149 -19.65 5.36 12.24
C ALA A 149 -20.97 6.09 12.46
N ARG A 150 -21.32 6.33 13.72
CA ARG A 150 -22.56 6.99 14.11
C ARG A 150 -22.39 8.51 14.11
N ARG A 151 -23.27 9.20 13.41
CA ARG A 151 -23.24 10.67 13.37
C ARG A 151 -23.54 11.27 14.76
N ASP A 152 -22.74 12.26 15.15
CA ASP A 152 -22.88 13.01 16.37
C ASP A 152 -22.63 14.50 16.09
N GLY A 153 -23.70 15.26 15.86
CA GLY A 153 -23.61 16.66 15.43
C GLY A 153 -22.82 16.84 14.12
N ASN A 154 -21.69 17.55 14.21
CA ASN A 154 -20.76 17.79 13.09
C ASN A 154 -19.59 16.81 13.10
N SER A 155 -19.74 15.67 13.73
CA SER A 155 -18.73 14.62 13.87
C SER A 155 -19.33 13.23 13.63
N TYR A 156 -18.47 12.23 13.54
CA TYR A 156 -18.84 10.82 13.57
C TYR A 156 -18.06 10.12 14.67
N VAL A 157 -18.71 9.17 15.34
CA VAL A 157 -18.11 8.31 16.36
C VAL A 157 -17.92 6.93 15.73
N LEU A 158 -16.67 6.51 15.55
CA LEU A 158 -16.29 5.21 15.03
C LEU A 158 -16.14 4.21 16.17
N ASP A 159 -16.70 3.01 16.00
CA ASP A 159 -16.65 1.94 17.00
C ASP A 159 -16.55 0.57 16.31
N GLY A 160 -15.57 -0.26 16.72
CA GLY A 160 -15.31 -1.58 16.16
C GLY A 160 -13.85 -1.86 15.87
N GLU A 161 -13.59 -2.87 15.03
CA GLU A 161 -12.23 -3.32 14.73
C GLU A 161 -12.02 -3.54 13.24
N LYS A 162 -10.75 -3.41 12.81
CA LYS A 162 -10.27 -3.83 11.50
C LYS A 162 -9.08 -4.78 11.67
N THR A 163 -8.96 -5.78 10.81
CA THR A 163 -7.88 -6.77 10.87
C THR A 163 -7.15 -6.91 9.54
N TRP A 164 -5.97 -7.50 9.57
CA TRP A 164 -5.10 -7.64 8.40
C TRP A 164 -4.75 -6.30 7.75
N ILE A 165 -4.53 -5.29 8.61
CA ILE A 165 -4.24 -3.94 8.13
C ILE A 165 -2.74 -3.81 7.94
N SER A 166 -2.32 -3.79 6.69
CA SER A 166 -0.95 -3.47 6.27
C SER A 166 -0.58 -2.05 6.71
N ASN A 167 0.66 -1.85 7.15
CA ASN A 167 1.11 -0.65 7.87
C ASN A 167 0.40 -0.42 9.23
N GLY A 168 -0.44 -1.35 9.70
CA GLY A 168 -1.07 -1.27 10.99
C GLY A 168 -0.05 -1.08 12.10
N GLY A 169 -0.22 -0.02 12.90
CA GLY A 169 0.66 0.34 14.01
C GLY A 169 1.98 1.00 13.61
N ILE A 170 2.20 1.29 12.33
CA ILE A 170 3.25 2.20 11.86
C ILE A 170 2.71 3.37 11.05
N ALA A 171 1.47 3.30 10.57
CA ALA A 171 0.86 4.36 9.79
C ALA A 171 0.54 5.59 10.64
N ASP A 172 0.64 6.77 10.02
CA ASP A 172 0.27 8.07 10.58
C ASP A 172 -1.20 8.41 10.26
N LEU A 173 -1.72 7.85 9.15
CA LEU A 173 -3.13 7.97 8.78
C LEU A 173 -3.70 6.64 8.29
N TYR A 174 -4.98 6.46 8.57
CA TYR A 174 -5.76 5.30 8.15
C TYR A 174 -6.96 5.75 7.33
N ILE A 175 -7.18 5.15 6.16
CA ILE A 175 -8.45 5.28 5.47
C ILE A 175 -9.36 4.18 5.98
N VAL A 176 -10.34 4.55 6.80
CA VAL A 176 -11.23 3.62 7.51
C VAL A 176 -12.58 3.58 6.83
N PHE A 177 -13.02 2.38 6.47
CA PHE A 177 -14.34 2.15 5.92
C PHE A 177 -15.29 1.68 7.03
N ALA A 178 -16.40 2.40 7.19
CA ALA A 178 -17.32 2.19 8.30
C ALA A 178 -18.77 2.28 7.84
N ARG A 179 -19.63 1.60 8.57
CA ARG A 179 -21.08 1.62 8.33
C ARG A 179 -21.69 2.88 8.93
N THR A 180 -22.19 3.75 8.06
CA THR A 180 -22.90 4.99 8.44
C THR A 180 -24.43 4.84 8.37
N GLY A 181 -24.94 3.79 7.68
CA GLY A 181 -26.34 3.37 7.79
C GLY A 181 -27.31 4.08 6.85
N GLU A 182 -26.85 4.78 5.80
CA GLU A 182 -27.72 5.42 4.81
C GLU A 182 -28.63 4.43 4.09
N ALA A 183 -28.12 3.20 3.88
CA ALA A 183 -28.87 2.10 3.28
C ALA A 183 -28.25 0.74 3.69
N PRO A 184 -28.95 -0.39 3.46
CA PRO A 184 -28.39 -1.73 3.64
C PRO A 184 -27.22 -2.01 2.69
N GLY A 185 -26.32 -2.92 3.09
CA GLY A 185 -25.23 -3.42 2.25
C GLY A 185 -24.22 -2.33 1.88
N ALA A 186 -23.72 -2.36 0.65
CA ALA A 186 -22.66 -1.51 0.15
C ALA A 186 -22.96 -0.01 0.23
N LYS A 187 -24.22 0.39 0.07
CA LYS A 187 -24.64 1.80 0.08
C LYS A 187 -24.70 2.43 1.48
N GLY A 188 -24.53 1.65 2.54
CA GLY A 188 -24.47 2.15 3.91
C GLY A 188 -23.04 2.29 4.44
N ILE A 189 -22.04 2.28 3.58
CA ILE A 189 -20.61 2.36 3.93
C ILE A 189 -20.04 3.71 3.49
N SER A 190 -19.34 4.38 4.40
CA SER A 190 -18.59 5.60 4.13
C SER A 190 -17.10 5.40 4.42
N ALA A 191 -16.26 6.30 3.92
CA ALA A 191 -14.82 6.26 4.12
C ALA A 191 -14.35 7.50 4.90
N PHE A 192 -13.41 7.33 5.83
CA PHE A 192 -12.92 8.39 6.70
C PHE A 192 -11.39 8.42 6.73
N ILE A 193 -10.81 9.60 6.75
CA ILE A 193 -9.40 9.82 7.06
C ILE A 193 -9.28 9.90 8.59
N VAL A 194 -8.53 8.97 9.18
CA VAL A 194 -8.34 8.88 10.63
C VAL A 194 -6.84 8.99 10.94
N SER A 195 -6.45 9.95 11.76
CA SER A 195 -5.07 10.08 12.23
C SER A 195 -4.75 9.03 13.30
N ALA A 196 -3.51 8.54 13.32
CA ALA A 196 -3.10 7.50 14.27
C ALA A 196 -3.02 7.99 15.74
N ASP A 197 -2.92 9.29 15.95
CA ASP A 197 -2.81 9.92 17.28
C ASP A 197 -4.16 10.28 17.90
N ILE A 198 -5.28 9.94 17.23
CA ILE A 198 -6.61 10.26 17.71
C ILE A 198 -6.98 9.43 18.95
N ALA A 199 -7.64 10.05 19.92
CA ALA A 199 -8.09 9.37 21.13
C ALA A 199 -9.07 8.23 20.81
N GLY A 200 -8.91 7.08 21.48
CA GLY A 200 -9.75 5.88 21.28
C GLY A 200 -9.26 4.94 20.16
N PHE A 201 -8.26 5.35 19.36
CA PHE A 201 -7.60 4.45 18.42
C PHE A 201 -6.49 3.66 19.11
N SER A 202 -6.38 2.37 18.79
CA SER A 202 -5.30 1.51 19.30
C SER A 202 -4.93 0.38 18.34
N VAL A 203 -3.70 -0.12 18.50
CA VAL A 203 -3.25 -1.37 17.88
C VAL A 203 -3.61 -2.50 18.81
N ALA A 204 -4.66 -3.25 18.48
CA ALA A 204 -5.15 -4.34 19.32
C ALA A 204 -4.23 -5.56 19.29
N GLU A 205 -3.60 -5.85 18.13
CA GLU A 205 -2.72 -7.01 17.97
C GLU A 205 -1.76 -6.79 16.79
N ARG A 206 -0.50 -7.19 16.95
CA ARG A 206 0.44 -7.35 15.84
C ARG A 206 0.26 -8.74 15.24
N LEU A 207 0.22 -8.82 13.92
CA LEU A 207 0.01 -10.08 13.21
C LEU A 207 1.30 -10.48 12.51
N ASP A 208 1.81 -11.65 12.84
CA ASP A 208 2.99 -12.22 12.20
C ASP A 208 2.57 -13.16 11.06
N VAL A 209 3.25 -13.02 9.93
CA VAL A 209 2.99 -13.81 8.72
C VAL A 209 4.29 -14.34 8.13
N ILE A 210 4.21 -15.36 7.28
CA ILE A 210 5.35 -16.00 6.64
C ILE A 210 6.19 -15.05 5.78
N SER A 211 5.57 -13.99 5.24
CA SER A 211 6.25 -12.88 4.56
C SER A 211 6.22 -11.65 5.48
N PRO A 212 7.23 -11.44 6.32
CA PRO A 212 7.19 -10.43 7.38
C PRO A 212 7.02 -9.01 6.81
N HIS A 213 6.01 -8.31 7.30
CA HIS A 213 5.75 -6.89 7.03
C HIS A 213 4.89 -6.30 8.16
N PRO A 214 4.86 -4.97 8.34
CA PRO A 214 3.99 -4.37 9.35
C PRO A 214 2.52 -4.69 9.08
N LEU A 215 1.90 -5.45 9.99
CA LEU A 215 0.52 -5.93 9.86
C LEU A 215 -0.13 -5.97 11.24
N ALA A 216 -1.37 -5.49 11.36
CA ALA A 216 -2.05 -5.45 12.64
C ALA A 216 -3.57 -5.59 12.55
N ARG A 217 -4.16 -5.95 13.68
CA ARG A 217 -5.54 -5.67 14.06
C ARG A 217 -5.57 -4.34 14.82
N ILE A 218 -6.45 -3.46 14.42
CA ILE A 218 -6.63 -2.12 14.99
C ILE A 218 -8.04 -1.97 15.53
N ALA A 219 -8.19 -1.22 16.61
CA ALA A 219 -9.46 -1.02 17.31
C ALA A 219 -9.80 0.46 17.43
N PHE A 220 -11.09 0.73 17.38
CA PHE A 220 -11.71 2.03 17.51
C PHE A 220 -12.71 1.96 18.66
N ASP A 221 -12.40 2.57 19.80
CA ASP A 221 -13.29 2.70 20.95
C ASP A 221 -13.82 4.14 20.99
N ARG A 222 -15.00 4.34 20.43
CA ARG A 222 -15.67 5.63 20.34
C ARG A 222 -14.80 6.77 19.79
N VAL A 223 -14.05 6.47 18.70
CA VAL A 223 -13.17 7.43 18.06
C VAL A 223 -13.98 8.54 17.38
N GLY A 224 -13.85 9.77 17.88
CA GLY A 224 -14.54 10.93 17.33
C GLY A 224 -13.76 11.54 16.16
N VAL A 225 -14.33 11.55 14.95
CA VAL A 225 -13.76 12.20 13.78
C VAL A 225 -14.66 13.33 13.28
N PRO A 226 -14.14 14.47 12.81
CA PRO A 226 -14.97 15.52 12.23
C PRO A 226 -15.64 15.07 10.94
N ALA A 227 -16.79 15.61 10.61
CA ALA A 227 -17.49 15.29 9.36
C ALA A 227 -16.64 15.61 8.11
N SER A 228 -15.73 16.58 8.19
CA SER A 228 -14.76 16.92 7.14
C SER A 228 -13.72 15.83 6.87
N ALA A 229 -13.55 14.86 7.78
CA ALA A 229 -12.68 13.70 7.56
C ALA A 229 -13.30 12.65 6.61
N MET A 230 -14.60 12.74 6.29
CA MET A 230 -15.25 11.84 5.35
C MET A 230 -14.76 12.10 3.92
N LEU A 231 -14.39 11.05 3.21
CA LEU A 231 -14.06 11.06 1.78
C LEU A 231 -15.34 10.89 0.95
N GLY A 232 -15.53 11.76 -0.03
CA GLY A 232 -16.73 11.74 -0.86
C GLY A 232 -18.00 12.10 -0.07
N ALA A 233 -19.13 11.50 -0.45
CA ALA A 233 -20.42 11.66 0.21
C ALA A 233 -20.74 10.44 1.11
N PRO A 234 -21.68 10.60 2.08
CA PRO A 234 -22.21 9.49 2.86
C PRO A 234 -22.70 8.35 1.96
N GLY A 235 -22.35 7.09 2.30
CA GLY A 235 -22.73 5.91 1.52
C GLY A 235 -21.85 5.62 0.30
N GLU A 236 -20.84 6.44 -0.02
CA GLU A 236 -19.94 6.20 -1.16
C GLU A 236 -18.71 5.36 -0.81
N GLY A 237 -18.52 4.93 0.43
CA GLY A 237 -17.32 4.23 0.87
C GLY A 237 -17.02 2.96 0.08
N PHE A 238 -18.02 2.16 -0.24
CA PHE A 238 -17.83 0.96 -1.08
C PHE A 238 -17.32 1.31 -2.49
N LYS A 239 -17.88 2.33 -3.12
CA LYS A 239 -17.42 2.84 -4.42
C LYS A 239 -15.97 3.30 -4.35
N ILE A 240 -15.61 4.04 -3.29
CA ILE A 240 -14.24 4.52 -3.05
C ILE A 240 -13.29 3.34 -2.88
N ALA A 241 -13.67 2.32 -2.08
CA ALA A 241 -12.87 1.12 -1.90
C ALA A 241 -12.62 0.38 -3.22
N MET A 242 -13.69 0.12 -3.98
CA MET A 242 -13.59 -0.61 -5.25
C MET A 242 -12.78 0.15 -6.30
N ALA A 243 -12.99 1.46 -6.46
CA ALA A 243 -12.21 2.29 -7.38
C ALA A 243 -10.71 2.28 -7.03
N THR A 244 -10.37 2.31 -5.74
CA THR A 244 -8.98 2.20 -5.29
C THR A 244 -8.41 0.82 -5.62
N LEU A 245 -9.13 -0.25 -5.29
CA LEU A 245 -8.70 -1.61 -5.58
C LEU A 245 -8.56 -1.87 -7.08
N ASP A 246 -9.39 -1.26 -7.94
CA ASP A 246 -9.29 -1.40 -9.40
C ASP A 246 -7.98 -0.84 -9.95
N VAL A 247 -7.46 0.24 -9.37
CA VAL A 247 -6.12 0.76 -9.71
C VAL A 247 -5.02 -0.22 -9.26
N PHE A 248 -5.10 -0.72 -8.03
CA PHE A 248 -3.98 -1.43 -7.41
C PHE A 248 -3.96 -2.95 -7.65
N ARG A 249 -5.09 -3.60 -7.99
CA ARG A 249 -5.12 -5.07 -8.16
C ARG A 249 -4.24 -5.58 -9.30
N ALA A 250 -4.15 -4.87 -10.43
CA ALA A 250 -3.26 -5.24 -11.53
C ALA A 250 -1.79 -5.18 -11.10
N THR A 251 -1.44 -4.26 -10.23
CA THR A 251 -0.07 -4.08 -9.73
C THR A 251 0.39 -5.23 -8.83
N VAL A 252 -0.56 -5.97 -8.21
CA VAL A 252 -0.24 -7.19 -7.46
C VAL A 252 0.31 -8.28 -8.38
N ALA A 253 -0.27 -8.44 -9.58
CA ALA A 253 0.25 -9.37 -10.58
C ALA A 253 1.66 -8.98 -11.04
N ALA A 254 1.94 -7.69 -11.19
CA ALA A 254 3.28 -7.20 -11.53
C ALA A 254 4.30 -7.50 -10.42
N ALA A 255 3.95 -7.32 -9.15
CA ALA A 255 4.80 -7.72 -8.02
C ALA A 255 5.07 -9.24 -8.03
N ALA A 256 4.04 -10.05 -8.28
CA ALA A 256 4.20 -11.51 -8.40
C ALA A 256 5.17 -11.91 -9.53
N LEU A 257 5.15 -11.19 -10.67
CA LEU A 257 6.14 -11.37 -11.74
C LEU A 257 7.55 -10.99 -11.26
N GLY A 258 7.71 -9.92 -10.49
CA GLY A 258 8.98 -9.53 -9.88
C GLY A 258 9.55 -10.64 -8.99
N PHE A 259 8.73 -11.20 -8.10
CA PHE A 259 9.13 -12.35 -7.26
C PHE A 259 9.49 -13.59 -8.08
N ALA A 260 8.70 -13.92 -9.11
CA ALA A 260 8.97 -15.04 -9.99
C ALA A 260 10.31 -14.87 -10.73
N ARG A 261 10.62 -13.67 -11.23
CA ARG A 261 11.90 -13.35 -11.87
C ARG A 261 13.05 -13.49 -10.88
N ARG A 262 12.91 -13.03 -9.65
CA ARG A 262 13.95 -13.21 -8.60
C ARG A 262 14.16 -14.70 -8.31
N ALA A 263 13.08 -15.46 -8.12
CA ALA A 263 13.19 -16.90 -7.87
C ALA A 263 13.91 -17.63 -9.01
N LEU A 264 13.61 -17.27 -10.26
CA LEU A 264 14.31 -17.82 -11.43
C LEU A 264 15.79 -17.44 -11.44
N ASP A 265 16.13 -16.17 -11.18
CA ASP A 265 17.52 -15.70 -11.14
C ASP A 265 18.34 -16.48 -10.10
N GLU A 266 17.80 -16.66 -8.88
CA GLU A 266 18.48 -17.41 -7.80
C GLU A 266 18.59 -18.91 -8.14
N THR A 267 17.56 -19.48 -8.75
CA THR A 267 17.56 -20.88 -9.21
C THR A 267 18.65 -21.11 -10.26
N LEU A 268 18.74 -20.26 -11.27
CA LEU A 268 19.75 -20.34 -12.32
C LEU A 268 21.18 -20.14 -11.75
N LYS A 269 21.35 -19.19 -10.84
CA LYS A 269 22.61 -18.98 -10.15
C LYS A 269 23.03 -20.24 -9.37
N ARG A 270 22.10 -20.83 -8.63
CA ARG A 270 22.35 -22.06 -7.87
C ARG A 270 22.69 -23.23 -8.80
N ALA A 271 21.89 -23.46 -9.87
CA ALA A 271 22.12 -24.54 -10.83
C ALA A 271 23.52 -24.42 -11.48
N ARG A 272 23.88 -23.23 -11.96
CA ARG A 272 25.20 -22.99 -12.59
C ARG A 272 26.36 -23.14 -11.64
N GLY A 273 26.18 -22.83 -10.35
CA GLY A 273 27.21 -22.90 -9.32
C GLY A 273 27.33 -24.28 -8.64
N ARG A 274 26.34 -25.18 -8.84
CA ARG A 274 26.33 -26.48 -8.22
C ARG A 274 27.16 -27.48 -9.03
N ARG A 275 28.09 -28.15 -8.36
CA ARG A 275 28.86 -29.27 -8.94
C ARG A 275 28.31 -30.59 -8.44
N MET A 276 28.10 -31.53 -9.33
CA MET A 276 27.68 -32.92 -9.07
C MET A 276 28.35 -33.84 -10.09
N PHE A 277 28.77 -35.03 -9.63
CA PHE A 277 29.36 -36.06 -10.49
C PHE A 277 30.52 -35.54 -11.37
N ASP A 278 31.42 -34.73 -10.76
CA ASP A 278 32.61 -34.11 -11.38
C ASP A 278 32.31 -33.07 -12.48
N GLY A 279 31.05 -32.66 -12.63
CA GLY A 279 30.60 -31.64 -13.59
C GLY A 279 29.78 -30.51 -12.98
N ALA A 280 29.49 -29.47 -13.79
CA ALA A 280 28.43 -28.52 -13.50
C ALA A 280 27.06 -29.17 -13.76
N LEU A 281 26.06 -28.76 -12.99
CA LEU A 281 24.70 -29.27 -13.16
C LEU A 281 24.14 -28.85 -14.52
#